data_d7ad6255c50f6673829386dce3dbc302
#
_entry.id   d7ad6255c50f6673829386dce3dbc302
#
_cell.length_a   1.000
_cell.length_b   1.000
_cell.length_c   1.000
_cell.angle_alpha   90.00
_cell.angle_beta   90.00
_cell.angle_gamma   90.00
#
_symmetry.space_group_name_H-M   'P 1'
#
loop_
_entity.id
_entity.type
_entity.pdbx_description
1 polymer ?
#
loop_
_entity_poly.entity_id
_entity_poly.type
_entity_poly.pdbx_seq_one_letter_code
_entity_poly.pdbx_strand_id
1 'polypeptide(L)'
;DQLKNPALALMDEICTPLQKLTGVPIVPKLFRPHRDVRFSKDKTPYTTHLHMMWQVAAEAPQNPVFFFGIGLDYVTTGAGMMGFDKQVLGNWRKMVDLDTDRITDIIARIEAQGFGLREPALKRVPSPYGADHPAARLLRMKGVVASRELTGIGPLPKRLVDSFASLCPLNDLLISIAEA
;
A
#
# COMPACT_ATOMS: atom_id res chain seq x y z
N ASP A 1 12.79 15.70 17.87
CA ASP A 1 11.84 16.78 17.55
C ASP A 1 12.09 17.42 16.17
N GLN A 2 13.34 17.52 15.67
CA GLN A 2 13.63 18.14 14.37
C GLN A 2 13.02 17.44 13.15
N LEU A 3 12.81 16.11 13.20
CA LEU A 3 12.17 15.35 12.13
C LEU A 3 10.67 15.11 12.39
N LYS A 4 10.26 15.04 13.65
CA LYS A 4 8.89 14.71 14.02
C LYS A 4 7.89 15.80 13.62
N ASN A 5 8.19 17.05 13.90
CA ASN A 5 7.28 18.16 13.62
C ASN A 5 7.06 18.37 12.11
N PRO A 6 8.09 18.38 11.25
CA PRO A 6 7.90 18.44 9.80
C PRO A 6 7.12 17.22 9.26
N ALA A 7 7.36 16.02 9.83
CA ALA A 7 6.62 14.82 9.42
C ALA A 7 5.12 14.92 9.76
N LEU A 8 4.78 15.40 10.96
CA LEU A 8 3.38 15.60 11.35
C LEU A 8 2.70 16.65 10.49
N ALA A 9 3.38 17.77 10.22
CA ALA A 9 2.85 18.81 9.33
C ALA A 9 2.58 18.28 7.93
N LEU A 10 3.49 17.50 7.34
CA LEU A 10 3.30 16.85 6.05
C LEU A 10 2.10 15.90 6.10
N MET A 11 1.98 15.10 7.16
CA MET A 11 0.87 14.15 7.30
C MET A 11 -0.48 14.86 7.32
N ASP A 12 -0.60 15.95 8.05
CA ASP A 12 -1.82 16.76 8.13
C ASP A 12 -2.14 17.43 6.78
N GLU A 13 -1.11 17.95 6.10
CA GLU A 13 -1.26 18.58 4.77
C GLU A 13 -1.77 17.61 3.73
N ILE A 14 -1.41 16.33 3.80
CA ILE A 14 -1.86 15.27 2.87
C ILE A 14 -3.29 14.79 3.17
N CYS A 15 -3.76 14.84 4.41
CA CYS A 15 -5.06 14.29 4.79
C CYS A 15 -6.22 14.87 3.99
N THR A 16 -6.32 16.20 3.89
CA THR A 16 -7.45 16.86 3.20
C THR A 16 -7.51 16.54 1.69
N PRO A 17 -6.41 16.69 0.92
CA PRO A 17 -6.41 16.26 -0.48
C PRO A 17 -6.74 14.78 -0.65
N LEU A 18 -6.23 13.92 0.23
CA LEU A 18 -6.44 12.48 0.13
C LEU A 18 -7.88 12.09 0.46
N GLN A 19 -8.53 12.73 1.43
CA GLN A 19 -9.96 12.58 1.70
C GLN A 19 -10.82 12.98 0.50
N LYS A 20 -10.44 14.04 -0.22
CA LYS A 20 -11.14 14.45 -1.46
C LYS A 20 -11.00 13.42 -2.57
N LEU A 21 -9.82 12.80 -2.70
CA LEU A 21 -9.55 11.77 -3.70
C LEU A 21 -10.32 10.48 -3.42
N THR A 22 -10.37 10.06 -2.16
CA THR A 22 -10.96 8.77 -1.75
C THR A 22 -12.45 8.86 -1.43
N GLY A 23 -12.94 10.05 -1.10
CA GLY A 23 -14.33 10.26 -0.67
C GLY A 23 -14.66 9.72 0.74
N VAL A 24 -13.65 9.25 1.48
CA VAL A 24 -13.80 8.68 2.83
C VAL A 24 -12.78 9.29 3.79
N PRO A 25 -13.00 9.21 5.12
CA PRO A 25 -12.03 9.70 6.10
C PRO A 25 -10.69 8.99 5.99
N ILE A 26 -9.63 9.72 6.33
CA ILE A 26 -8.24 9.23 6.33
C ILE A 26 -7.68 9.31 7.74
N VAL A 27 -7.07 8.24 8.20
CA VAL A 27 -6.41 8.16 9.51
C VAL A 27 -4.90 8.12 9.32
N PRO A 28 -4.18 9.22 9.62
CA PRO A 28 -2.73 9.27 9.49
C PRO A 28 -2.05 8.55 10.66
N LYS A 29 -0.91 7.91 10.37
CA LYS A 29 -0.07 7.25 11.37
C LYS A 29 1.41 7.45 11.06
N LEU A 30 2.13 8.08 11.99
CA LEU A 30 3.58 8.19 11.97
C LEU A 30 4.20 7.00 12.72
N PHE A 31 5.07 6.25 12.06
CA PHE A 31 5.84 5.21 12.72
C PHE A 31 6.99 5.83 13.51
N ARG A 32 7.13 5.41 14.76
CA ARG A 32 8.18 5.94 15.65
C ARG A 32 9.57 5.52 15.14
N PRO A 33 10.54 6.43 15.10
CA PRO A 33 11.91 6.10 14.70
C PRO A 33 12.68 5.29 15.77
N HIS A 34 12.11 5.11 16.97
CA HIS A 34 12.75 4.33 18.03
C HIS A 34 12.62 2.83 17.77
N ARG A 35 13.77 2.13 17.75
CA ARG A 35 13.82 0.67 17.74
C ARG A 35 13.68 0.15 19.18
N ASP A 36 12.91 -0.92 19.33
CA ASP A 36 13.01 -1.75 20.54
C ASP A 36 14.28 -2.61 20.43
N VAL A 37 15.33 -2.16 21.09
CA VAL A 37 16.66 -2.80 21.03
C VAL A 37 16.85 -3.88 22.10
N ARG A 38 15.81 -4.19 22.90
CA ARG A 38 15.94 -5.15 24.01
C ARG A 38 16.42 -6.52 23.56
N PHE A 39 15.94 -6.98 22.42
CA PHE A 39 16.26 -8.29 21.83
C PHE A 39 17.12 -8.22 20.55
N SER A 40 17.58 -7.04 20.16
CA SER A 40 18.40 -6.84 18.97
C SER A 40 19.89 -6.94 19.29
N LYS A 41 20.66 -7.56 18.40
CA LYS A 41 22.13 -7.52 18.44
C LYS A 41 22.67 -6.12 18.15
N ASP A 42 22.00 -5.38 17.26
CA ASP A 42 22.29 -3.98 16.98
C ASP A 42 21.56 -3.09 18.00
N LYS A 43 22.34 -2.39 18.82
CA LYS A 43 21.87 -1.53 19.90
C LYS A 43 21.66 -0.07 19.48
N THR A 44 21.69 0.24 18.19
CA THR A 44 21.41 1.58 17.67
C THR A 44 19.96 1.97 18.01
N PRO A 45 19.73 3.04 18.80
CA PRO A 45 18.41 3.34 19.34
C PRO A 45 17.44 3.96 18.33
N TYR A 46 17.94 4.40 17.18
CA TYR A 46 17.14 5.05 16.14
C TYR A 46 17.15 4.25 14.85
N THR A 47 15.99 4.22 14.18
CA THR A 47 15.92 3.74 12.80
C THR A 47 16.45 4.82 11.85
N THR A 48 17.14 4.40 10.80
CA THR A 48 17.64 5.28 9.73
C THR A 48 16.57 5.62 8.69
N HIS A 49 15.31 5.35 8.98
CA HIS A 49 14.18 5.58 8.08
C HIS A 49 12.98 6.12 8.82
N LEU A 50 12.19 6.92 8.09
CA LEU A 50 10.92 7.48 8.54
C LEU A 50 9.81 6.94 7.65
N HIS A 51 8.78 6.38 8.26
CA HIS A 51 7.60 5.87 7.55
C HIS A 51 6.34 6.58 8.03
N MET A 52 5.52 6.98 7.07
CA MET A 52 4.20 7.58 7.27
C MET A 52 3.16 6.74 6.53
N MET A 53 1.98 6.64 7.11
CA MET A 53 0.88 5.89 6.56
C MET A 53 -0.42 6.69 6.71
N TRP A 54 -1.27 6.62 5.71
CA TRP A 54 -2.62 7.15 5.71
C TRP A 54 -3.58 6.01 5.42
N GLN A 55 -4.27 5.57 6.46
CA GLN A 55 -5.24 4.49 6.33
C GLN A 55 -6.57 5.06 5.84
N VAL A 56 -7.13 4.41 4.83
CA VAL A 56 -8.49 4.67 4.38
C VAL A 56 -9.47 4.12 5.42
N ALA A 57 -10.38 4.95 5.93
CA ALA A 57 -11.38 4.54 6.92
C ALA A 57 -12.72 4.25 6.24
N ALA A 58 -12.76 3.26 5.36
CA ALA A 58 -13.99 2.70 4.80
C ALA A 58 -14.64 1.74 5.80
N GLU A 59 -15.93 1.41 5.59
CA GLU A 59 -16.68 0.45 6.40
C GLU A 59 -16.35 -1.01 6.05
N ALA A 60 -15.11 -1.29 5.72
CA ALA A 60 -14.63 -2.63 5.39
C ALA A 60 -13.95 -3.30 6.59
N PRO A 61 -14.00 -4.64 6.70
CA PRO A 61 -13.32 -5.37 7.79
C PRO A 61 -11.81 -5.12 7.82
N GLN A 62 -11.21 -4.88 6.66
CA GLN A 62 -9.81 -4.54 6.50
C GLN A 62 -9.67 -3.43 5.47
N ASN A 63 -8.92 -2.38 5.79
CA ASN A 63 -8.78 -1.21 4.95
C ASN A 63 -7.38 -1.07 4.37
N PRO A 64 -7.25 -0.62 3.11
CA PRO A 64 -5.96 -0.33 2.51
C PRO A 64 -5.35 0.94 3.07
N VAL A 65 -4.07 1.11 2.79
CA VAL A 65 -3.29 2.29 3.19
C VAL A 65 -2.61 2.92 2.00
N PHE A 66 -2.32 4.21 2.11
CA PHE A 66 -1.28 4.89 1.35
C PHE A 66 -0.06 5.05 2.27
N PHE A 67 1.13 5.00 1.73
CA PHE A 67 2.33 5.14 2.54
C PHE A 67 3.44 5.91 1.83
N PHE A 68 4.27 6.52 2.64
CA PHE A 68 5.50 7.19 2.25
C PHE A 68 6.63 6.76 3.18
N GLY A 69 7.76 6.41 2.59
CA GLY A 69 8.96 6.02 3.32
C GLY A 69 10.18 6.76 2.81
N ILE A 70 11.00 7.25 3.72
CA ILE A 70 12.30 7.85 3.43
C ILE A 70 13.36 7.18 4.29
N GLY A 71 14.41 6.72 3.66
CA GLY A 71 15.62 6.19 4.28
C GLY A 71 16.85 6.91 3.77
N LEU A 72 18.04 6.39 4.12
CA LEU A 72 19.30 6.98 3.67
C LEU A 72 19.47 6.85 2.15
N ASP A 73 19.00 5.74 1.57
CA ASP A 73 19.24 5.36 0.19
C ASP A 73 17.95 5.27 -0.65
N TYR A 74 16.79 5.63 -0.08
CA TYR A 74 15.52 5.53 -0.80
C TYR A 74 14.49 6.57 -0.37
N VAL A 75 13.62 6.91 -1.30
CA VAL A 75 12.39 7.65 -1.07
C VAL A 75 11.28 6.90 -1.82
N THR A 76 10.36 6.28 -1.09
CA THR A 76 9.33 5.42 -1.68
C THR A 76 7.92 5.88 -1.35
N THR A 77 7.02 5.63 -2.26
CA THR A 77 5.58 5.84 -2.09
C THR A 77 4.81 4.63 -2.60
N GLY A 78 3.67 4.37 -2.00
CA GLY A 78 2.87 3.23 -2.40
C GLY A 78 1.50 3.18 -1.73
N ALA A 79 0.77 2.13 -2.04
CA ALA A 79 -0.53 1.84 -1.44
C ALA A 79 -0.85 0.35 -1.49
N GLY A 80 -1.83 -0.06 -0.71
CA GLY A 80 -2.37 -1.40 -0.72
C GLY A 80 -2.62 -1.98 0.67
N MET A 81 -2.71 -3.30 0.74
CA MET A 81 -2.82 -4.10 1.96
C MET A 81 -1.62 -5.05 2.06
N MET A 82 -0.84 -4.92 3.14
CA MET A 82 0.40 -5.69 3.35
C MET A 82 0.15 -7.20 3.49
N GLY A 83 -0.96 -7.57 4.12
CA GLY A 83 -1.40 -8.95 4.29
C GLY A 83 -2.91 -8.98 4.44
N PHE A 84 -3.56 -9.89 3.73
CA PHE A 84 -5.00 -10.12 3.85
C PHE A 84 -5.29 -11.00 5.07
N ASP A 85 -6.33 -10.66 5.81
CA ASP A 85 -6.92 -11.61 6.74
C ASP A 85 -7.56 -12.79 5.99
N LYS A 86 -8.05 -13.78 6.71
CA LYS A 86 -8.58 -15.01 6.11
C LYS A 86 -9.78 -14.76 5.19
N GLN A 87 -10.68 -13.85 5.57
CA GLN A 87 -11.88 -13.53 4.81
C GLN A 87 -11.50 -12.77 3.54
N VAL A 88 -10.75 -11.69 3.67
CA VAL A 88 -10.32 -10.87 2.54
C VAL A 88 -9.45 -11.66 1.56
N LEU A 89 -8.60 -12.57 2.04
CA LEU A 89 -7.83 -13.47 1.19
C LEU A 89 -8.73 -14.40 0.35
N GLY A 90 -9.78 -14.93 0.96
CA GLY A 90 -10.78 -15.74 0.26
C GLY A 90 -11.49 -14.92 -0.82
N ASN A 91 -11.96 -13.74 -0.48
CA ASN A 91 -12.62 -12.81 -1.40
C ASN A 91 -11.68 -12.40 -2.55
N TRP A 92 -10.41 -12.07 -2.23
CA TRP A 92 -9.40 -11.74 -3.23
C TRP A 92 -9.26 -12.82 -4.29
N ARG A 93 -9.06 -14.07 -3.88
CA ARG A 93 -8.89 -15.19 -4.82
C ARG A 93 -10.13 -15.44 -5.64
N LYS A 94 -11.31 -15.40 -5.01
CA LYS A 94 -12.59 -15.55 -5.68
C LYS A 94 -12.82 -14.45 -6.72
N MET A 95 -12.53 -13.20 -6.39
CA MET A 95 -12.72 -12.08 -7.30
C MET A 95 -11.69 -12.10 -8.45
N VAL A 96 -10.44 -12.47 -8.18
CA VAL A 96 -9.42 -12.65 -9.23
C VAL A 96 -9.83 -13.72 -10.24
N ASP A 97 -10.45 -14.79 -9.80
CA ASP A 97 -10.96 -15.86 -10.70
C ASP A 97 -12.21 -15.40 -11.48
N LEU A 98 -13.15 -14.74 -10.81
CA LEU A 98 -14.42 -14.30 -11.42
C LEU A 98 -14.29 -13.11 -12.38
N ASP A 99 -13.38 -12.20 -12.11
CA ASP A 99 -13.24 -10.93 -12.84
C ASP A 99 -11.77 -10.67 -13.21
N THR A 100 -11.15 -11.71 -13.75
CA THR A 100 -9.73 -11.75 -14.09
C THR A 100 -9.30 -10.56 -14.94
N ASP A 101 -10.03 -10.27 -16.01
CA ASP A 101 -9.67 -9.26 -17.00
C ASP A 101 -9.67 -7.86 -16.38
N ARG A 102 -10.71 -7.52 -15.61
CA ARG A 102 -10.79 -6.22 -14.94
C ARG A 102 -9.66 -6.04 -13.92
N ILE A 103 -9.40 -7.06 -13.10
CA ILE A 103 -8.38 -6.97 -12.06
C ILE A 103 -6.99 -6.90 -12.67
N THR A 104 -6.69 -7.72 -13.67
CA THR A 104 -5.40 -7.67 -14.37
C THR A 104 -5.20 -6.36 -15.12
N ASP A 105 -6.26 -5.76 -15.68
CA ASP A 105 -6.18 -4.46 -16.34
C ASP A 105 -5.88 -3.31 -15.35
N ILE A 106 -6.53 -3.31 -14.18
CA ILE A 106 -6.23 -2.33 -13.12
C ILE A 106 -4.75 -2.44 -12.71
N ILE A 107 -4.26 -3.65 -12.47
CA ILE A 107 -2.86 -3.90 -12.09
C ILE A 107 -1.91 -3.44 -13.20
N ALA A 108 -2.20 -3.80 -14.46
CA ALA A 108 -1.37 -3.41 -15.60
C ALA A 108 -1.27 -1.88 -15.77
N ARG A 109 -2.36 -1.16 -15.56
CA ARG A 109 -2.35 0.32 -15.61
C ARG A 109 -1.50 0.93 -14.50
N ILE A 110 -1.50 0.34 -13.32
CA ILE A 110 -0.67 0.77 -12.18
C ILE A 110 0.80 0.48 -12.49
N GLU A 111 1.11 -0.71 -12.97
CA GLU A 111 2.47 -1.09 -13.36
C GLU A 111 3.00 -0.22 -14.52
N ALA A 112 2.16 0.16 -15.48
CA ALA A 112 2.52 1.07 -16.57
C ALA A 112 2.91 2.48 -16.09
N GLN A 113 2.49 2.88 -14.89
CA GLN A 113 2.89 4.13 -14.23
C GLN A 113 4.18 3.99 -13.39
N GLY A 114 4.86 2.85 -13.49
CA GLY A 114 6.12 2.59 -12.80
C GLY A 114 6.00 2.05 -11.38
N PHE A 115 4.79 1.69 -10.93
CA PHE A 115 4.63 1.00 -9.65
C PHE A 115 4.88 -0.49 -9.81
N GLY A 116 5.70 -1.06 -8.93
CA GLY A 116 5.92 -2.50 -8.84
C GLY A 116 5.06 -3.12 -7.75
N LEU A 117 4.46 -4.27 -8.03
CA LEU A 117 3.83 -5.08 -7.00
C LEU A 117 4.89 -5.91 -6.26
N ARG A 118 4.64 -6.16 -4.98
CA ARG A 118 5.43 -7.13 -4.23
C ARG A 118 5.38 -8.50 -4.86
N GLU A 119 6.45 -9.26 -4.71
CA GLU A 119 6.49 -10.65 -5.13
C GLU A 119 5.42 -11.50 -4.43
N PRO A 120 4.82 -12.47 -5.13
CA PRO A 120 3.84 -13.36 -4.54
C PRO A 120 4.38 -14.13 -3.34
N ALA A 121 3.59 -14.23 -2.28
CA ALA A 121 3.96 -14.96 -1.06
C ALA A 121 3.99 -16.48 -1.25
N LEU A 122 3.23 -17.01 -2.20
CA LEU A 122 3.16 -18.44 -2.50
C LEU A 122 3.96 -18.80 -3.76
N LYS A 123 4.66 -19.91 -3.71
CA LYS A 123 5.39 -20.47 -4.87
C LYS A 123 4.44 -21.11 -5.90
N ARG A 124 3.32 -21.65 -5.44
CA ARG A 124 2.33 -22.36 -6.28
C ARG A 124 0.97 -21.72 -6.14
N VAL A 125 0.17 -21.82 -7.20
CA VAL A 125 -1.24 -21.42 -7.17
C VAL A 125 -1.98 -22.30 -6.18
N PRO A 126 -2.76 -21.71 -5.24
CA PRO A 126 -3.50 -22.50 -4.25
C PRO A 126 -4.71 -23.19 -4.87
N SER A 127 -5.02 -24.39 -4.39
CA SER A 127 -6.27 -25.08 -4.73
C SER A 127 -7.48 -24.22 -4.34
N PRO A 128 -8.59 -24.23 -5.12
CA PRO A 128 -8.88 -25.10 -6.26
C PRO A 128 -8.41 -24.57 -7.62
N TYR A 129 -7.66 -23.47 -7.68
CA TYR A 129 -7.28 -22.81 -8.93
C TYR A 129 -6.15 -23.56 -9.65
N GLY A 130 -6.18 -23.56 -11.00
CA GLY A 130 -5.17 -24.20 -11.82
C GLY A 130 -3.86 -23.41 -11.89
N ALA A 131 -2.76 -24.12 -12.10
CA ALA A 131 -1.44 -23.48 -12.26
C ALA A 131 -1.32 -22.66 -13.55
N ASP A 132 -2.14 -22.98 -14.54
CA ASP A 132 -2.27 -22.29 -15.84
C ASP A 132 -3.27 -21.13 -15.85
N HIS A 133 -3.82 -20.76 -14.69
CA HIS A 133 -4.76 -19.66 -14.57
C HIS A 133 -4.14 -18.35 -15.09
N PRO A 134 -4.85 -17.54 -15.92
CA PRO A 134 -4.32 -16.31 -16.50
C PRO A 134 -3.76 -15.31 -15.46
N ALA A 135 -4.38 -15.26 -14.28
CA ALA A 135 -3.96 -14.43 -13.15
C ALA A 135 -3.22 -15.25 -12.06
N ALA A 136 -2.49 -16.30 -12.41
CA ALA A 136 -1.76 -17.17 -11.47
C ALA A 136 -0.84 -16.37 -10.52
N ARG A 137 -0.22 -15.28 -11.00
CA ARG A 137 0.58 -14.38 -10.17
C ARG A 137 -0.25 -13.78 -9.04
N LEU A 138 -1.44 -13.27 -9.33
CA LEU A 138 -2.32 -12.61 -8.36
C LEU A 138 -2.91 -13.61 -7.35
N LEU A 139 -3.27 -14.81 -7.79
CA LEU A 139 -3.77 -15.88 -6.92
C LEU A 139 -2.74 -16.35 -5.88
N ARG A 140 -1.45 -16.20 -6.15
CA ARG A 140 -0.36 -16.54 -5.22
C ARG A 140 -0.08 -15.45 -4.18
N MET A 141 -0.72 -14.27 -4.28
CA MET A 141 -0.56 -13.17 -3.34
C MET A 141 -1.34 -13.44 -2.05
N LYS A 142 -0.79 -12.98 -0.92
CA LYS A 142 -1.44 -12.93 0.40
C LYS A 142 -1.63 -11.50 0.90
N GLY A 143 -1.41 -10.55 0.06
CA GLY A 143 -1.56 -9.11 0.22
C GLY A 143 -1.15 -8.46 -1.09
N VAL A 144 -1.63 -7.26 -1.35
CA VAL A 144 -1.30 -6.51 -2.56
C VAL A 144 -0.80 -5.13 -2.16
N VAL A 145 0.44 -4.86 -2.50
CA VAL A 145 1.09 -3.56 -2.28
C VAL A 145 1.80 -3.17 -3.57
N ALA A 146 1.45 -2.01 -4.08
CA ALA A 146 2.14 -1.38 -5.20
C ALA A 146 2.97 -0.20 -4.68
N SER A 147 4.21 -0.12 -5.10
CA SER A 147 5.13 0.94 -4.70
C SER A 147 6.11 1.31 -5.80
N ARG A 148 6.63 2.53 -5.72
CA ARG A 148 7.71 3.00 -6.57
C ARG A 148 8.59 3.98 -5.82
N GLU A 149 9.77 4.26 -6.36
CA GLU A 149 10.56 5.41 -5.94
C GLU A 149 9.80 6.71 -6.24
N LEU A 150 9.81 7.65 -5.30
CA LEU A 150 9.21 8.97 -5.49
C LEU A 150 10.21 9.88 -6.19
N THR A 151 10.03 10.03 -7.49
CA THR A 151 10.85 10.87 -8.35
C THR A 151 10.14 12.17 -8.72
N GLY A 152 10.83 13.06 -9.43
CA GLY A 152 10.27 14.30 -9.97
C GLY A 152 10.67 15.54 -9.20
N ILE A 153 10.32 16.70 -9.78
CA ILE A 153 10.62 18.04 -9.25
C ILE A 153 9.34 18.67 -8.71
N GLY A 154 9.45 19.46 -7.65
CA GLY A 154 8.34 20.20 -7.07
C GLY A 154 8.09 19.88 -5.61
N PRO A 155 7.09 20.54 -4.99
CA PRO A 155 6.78 20.38 -3.58
C PRO A 155 6.41 18.93 -3.25
N LEU A 156 6.97 18.41 -2.16
CA LEU A 156 6.75 17.02 -1.71
C LEU A 156 5.27 16.69 -1.51
N PRO A 157 4.44 17.54 -0.88
CA PRO A 157 3.03 17.24 -0.70
C PRO A 157 2.30 16.99 -2.03
N LYS A 158 2.52 17.85 -3.03
CA LYS A 158 1.93 17.69 -4.35
C LYS A 158 2.35 16.37 -5.01
N ARG A 159 3.63 16.05 -4.98
CA ARG A 159 4.18 14.82 -5.56
C ARG A 159 3.59 13.57 -4.91
N LEU A 160 3.38 13.61 -3.58
CA LEU A 160 2.74 12.52 -2.84
C LEU A 160 1.27 12.37 -3.23
N VAL A 161 0.52 13.46 -3.26
CA VAL A 161 -0.91 13.45 -3.66
C VAL A 161 -1.07 12.94 -5.08
N ASP A 162 -0.25 13.38 -6.03
CA ASP A 162 -0.26 12.90 -7.42
C ASP A 162 0.05 11.38 -7.48
N SER A 163 1.01 10.91 -6.70
CA SER A 163 1.35 9.49 -6.60
C SER A 163 0.20 8.67 -6.02
N PHE A 164 -0.43 9.15 -4.96
CA PHE A 164 -1.57 8.48 -4.32
C PHE A 164 -2.81 8.48 -5.22
N ALA A 165 -3.05 9.55 -5.97
CA ALA A 165 -4.13 9.59 -6.97
C ALA A 165 -4.00 8.45 -8.00
N SER A 166 -2.78 8.16 -8.45
CA SER A 166 -2.48 7.04 -9.36
C SER A 166 -2.81 5.66 -8.74
N LEU A 167 -2.81 5.56 -7.42
CA LEU A 167 -3.04 4.32 -6.68
C LEU A 167 -4.47 4.18 -6.14
N CYS A 168 -5.32 5.21 -6.26
CA CYS A 168 -6.73 5.12 -5.87
C CYS A 168 -7.46 3.92 -6.50
N PRO A 169 -7.30 3.60 -7.80
CA PRO A 169 -7.95 2.43 -8.38
C PRO A 169 -7.59 1.10 -7.70
N LEU A 170 -6.37 0.96 -7.19
CA LEU A 170 -5.97 -0.22 -6.42
C LEU A 170 -6.67 -0.26 -5.07
N ASN A 171 -6.67 0.83 -4.34
CA ASN A 171 -7.30 0.88 -3.02
C ASN A 171 -8.83 0.73 -3.10
N ASP A 172 -9.47 1.30 -4.12
CA ASP A 172 -10.91 1.13 -4.38
C ASP A 172 -11.24 -0.34 -4.68
N LEU A 173 -10.42 -1.02 -5.48
CA LEU A 173 -10.53 -2.46 -5.72
C LEU A 173 -10.41 -3.25 -4.42
N LEU A 174 -9.40 -2.95 -3.60
CA LEU A 174 -9.15 -3.66 -2.33
C LEU A 174 -10.27 -3.45 -1.31
N ILE A 175 -10.86 -2.25 -1.25
CA ILE A 175 -12.04 -1.97 -0.42
C ILE A 175 -13.22 -2.82 -0.89
N SER A 176 -13.53 -2.81 -2.18
CA SER A 176 -14.65 -3.58 -2.73
C SER A 176 -14.52 -5.09 -2.49
N ILE A 177 -13.30 -5.60 -2.48
CA ILE A 177 -13.00 -7.01 -2.17
C ILE A 177 -13.15 -7.29 -0.67
N ALA A 178 -12.77 -6.35 0.18
CA ALA A 178 -12.88 -6.52 1.62
C ALA A 178 -14.33 -6.43 2.12
N GLU A 179 -15.20 -5.70 1.40
CA GLU A 179 -16.63 -5.58 1.67
C GLU A 179 -17.46 -6.75 1.13
N ALA A 180 -16.93 -7.55 0.22
CA ALA A 180 -17.63 -8.69 -0.38
C ALA A 180 -17.70 -9.88 0.59
#